data_90f05fd2f3a8715ee99fabe4ec0f22fc
#
_entry.id   90f05fd2f3a8715ee99fabe4ec0f22fc
#
_cell.length_a   1.000
_cell.length_b   1.000
_cell.length_c   1.000
_cell.angle_alpha   90.00
_cell.angle_beta   90.00
_cell.angle_gamma   90.00
#
_symmetry.space_group_name_H-M   'P 1'
#
loop_
_entity.id
_entity.type
_entity.pdbx_description
1 polymer ?
#
loop_
_entity_poly.entity_id
_entity_poly.type
_entity_poly.pdbx_seq_one_letter_code
_entity_poly.pdbx_strand_id
1 'polypeptide(L)'
;MNIEAGRIATVVIVTFVAVLIAAGCRPERPPGPPVVVAAGDIADCAKEGDEATATLVEGIEGTVLTLGDNAYPEGTAEDFAECYDPSWGQFKERTRPSPGNHEYHTEGASGYFDYFGEAAGDPDEGYYSYDLGAWHIVALNSNCGEGEIRCGPGSTQVRWLEEDLANNDEEACTLTYFHHPLFTSGEYRPGEERMERLWEILYDAGVDVVLNGHDHNYQRFAPQDPQGRADPEDGIREFVVGSGGRSNYQISHPIANTEVYNDDTYGVLELTLHPKRYEWEFVPVEGESFTDSGAAQCH
;
A
#
# COMPACT_ATOMS: atom_id res chain seq x y z
N MET A 1 -39.95 -88.50 -41.82
CA MET A 1 -40.53 -87.20 -42.16
C MET A 1 -40.00 -86.26 -41.07
N ASN A 2 -38.81 -85.65 -41.37
CA ASN A 2 -38.12 -84.78 -40.42
C ASN A 2 -38.47 -83.33 -40.75
N ILE A 3 -38.94 -82.63 -39.74
CA ILE A 3 -39.17 -81.16 -39.82
C ILE A 3 -38.03 -80.48 -39.08
N GLU A 4 -37.19 -79.79 -39.82
CA GLU A 4 -36.11 -78.91 -39.28
C GLU A 4 -36.71 -77.61 -38.78
N ALA A 5 -36.42 -77.29 -37.56
CA ALA A 5 -36.81 -76.03 -36.95
C ALA A 5 -35.71 -74.95 -37.20
N GLY A 6 -36.07 -73.98 -38.03
CA GLY A 6 -35.14 -72.81 -38.28
C GLY A 6 -35.06 -71.89 -37.04
N ARG A 7 -33.84 -71.61 -36.63
CA ARG A 7 -33.54 -70.63 -35.60
C ARG A 7 -33.45 -69.23 -36.22
N ILE A 8 -34.28 -68.32 -35.79
CA ILE A 8 -34.23 -66.93 -36.14
C ILE A 8 -33.29 -66.25 -35.14
N ALA A 9 -32.16 -65.72 -35.59
CA ALA A 9 -31.22 -64.93 -34.79
C ALA A 9 -31.70 -63.47 -34.80
N THR A 10 -32.09 -62.98 -33.63
CA THR A 10 -32.43 -61.54 -33.41
C THR A 10 -31.14 -60.75 -33.18
N VAL A 11 -30.77 -59.89 -34.12
CA VAL A 11 -29.66 -58.93 -33.96
C VAL A 11 -30.17 -57.72 -33.23
N VAL A 12 -29.70 -57.52 -32.01
CA VAL A 12 -29.95 -56.27 -31.21
C VAL A 12 -28.86 -55.28 -31.57
N ILE A 13 -29.24 -54.24 -32.29
CA ILE A 13 -28.34 -53.10 -32.58
C ILE A 13 -28.41 -52.14 -31.38
N VAL A 14 -27.35 -52.11 -30.57
CA VAL A 14 -27.19 -51.13 -29.50
C VAL A 14 -26.55 -49.87 -30.09
N THR A 15 -27.35 -48.83 -30.27
CA THR A 15 -26.90 -47.51 -30.69
C THR A 15 -26.31 -46.75 -29.48
N PHE A 16 -24.98 -46.58 -29.42
CA PHE A 16 -24.34 -45.70 -28.47
C PHE A 16 -24.53 -44.24 -28.92
N VAL A 17 -25.35 -43.47 -28.17
CA VAL A 17 -25.39 -42.01 -28.31
C VAL A 17 -24.26 -41.42 -27.49
N ALA A 18 -23.20 -40.99 -28.15
CA ALA A 18 -22.12 -40.21 -27.50
C ALA A 18 -22.62 -38.80 -27.22
N VAL A 19 -22.94 -38.51 -25.97
CA VAL A 19 -23.20 -37.14 -25.51
C VAL A 19 -21.88 -36.42 -25.41
N LEU A 20 -21.55 -35.60 -26.40
CA LEU A 20 -20.44 -34.64 -26.34
C LEU A 20 -20.83 -33.54 -25.34
N ILE A 21 -20.32 -33.63 -24.10
CA ILE A 21 -20.34 -32.52 -23.15
C ILE A 21 -19.32 -31.50 -23.64
N ALA A 22 -19.76 -30.46 -24.35
CA ALA A 22 -18.95 -29.30 -24.62
C ALA A 22 -18.66 -28.62 -23.28
N ALA A 23 -17.45 -28.81 -22.76
CA ALA A 23 -16.91 -27.99 -21.67
C ALA A 23 -16.82 -26.54 -22.20
N GLY A 24 -17.86 -25.76 -22.00
CA GLY A 24 -17.85 -24.34 -22.28
C GLY A 24 -16.81 -23.68 -21.39
N CYS A 25 -15.72 -23.16 -21.99
CA CYS A 25 -14.88 -22.17 -21.32
C CYS A 25 -15.80 -21.02 -20.91
N ARG A 26 -16.14 -20.92 -19.62
CA ARG A 26 -16.67 -19.67 -19.08
C ARG A 26 -15.56 -18.65 -19.25
N PRO A 27 -15.83 -17.49 -19.90
CA PRO A 27 -14.86 -16.40 -19.86
C PRO A 27 -14.59 -16.07 -18.39
N GLU A 28 -13.35 -16.12 -17.97
CA GLU A 28 -12.97 -15.63 -16.64
C GLU A 28 -13.44 -14.18 -16.56
N ARG A 29 -14.16 -13.84 -15.49
CA ARG A 29 -14.51 -12.46 -15.23
C ARG A 29 -13.19 -11.72 -15.06
N PRO A 30 -12.97 -10.58 -15.75
CA PRO A 30 -11.76 -9.79 -15.51
C PRO A 30 -11.62 -9.55 -14.00
N PRO A 31 -10.40 -9.60 -13.46
CA PRO A 31 -10.17 -9.28 -12.06
C PRO A 31 -10.80 -7.92 -11.74
N GLY A 32 -11.33 -7.78 -10.53
CA GLY A 32 -11.83 -6.50 -10.03
C GLY A 32 -10.72 -5.44 -9.99
N PRO A 33 -11.04 -4.18 -9.69
CA PRO A 33 -10.02 -3.16 -9.50
C PRO A 33 -9.05 -3.62 -8.39
N PRO A 34 -7.75 -3.34 -8.52
CA PRO A 34 -6.80 -3.66 -7.45
C PRO A 34 -7.17 -2.98 -6.14
N VAL A 35 -6.85 -3.65 -5.04
CA VAL A 35 -6.98 -3.13 -3.69
C VAL A 35 -5.58 -3.04 -3.08
N VAL A 36 -5.29 -1.95 -2.39
CA VAL A 36 -4.15 -1.82 -1.50
C VAL A 36 -4.62 -1.59 -0.08
N VAL A 37 -3.89 -2.13 0.88
CA VAL A 37 -4.08 -1.88 2.31
C VAL A 37 -2.79 -1.30 2.87
N ALA A 38 -2.87 -0.16 3.56
CA ALA A 38 -1.70 0.62 3.95
C ALA A 38 -1.73 0.99 5.44
N ALA A 39 -0.59 0.86 6.12
CA ALA A 39 -0.30 1.50 7.39
C ALA A 39 1.23 1.55 7.61
N GLY A 40 1.67 2.48 8.44
CA GLY A 40 3.03 2.56 8.98
C GLY A 40 3.01 2.47 10.50
N ASP A 41 4.21 2.54 11.11
CA ASP A 41 4.36 2.60 12.57
C ASP A 41 3.76 1.35 13.25
N ILE A 42 4.33 0.18 12.89
CA ILE A 42 3.65 -1.10 13.01
C ILE A 42 4.05 -1.85 14.28
N ALA A 43 5.11 -2.63 14.22
CA ALA A 43 5.36 -3.70 15.19
C ALA A 43 6.31 -3.30 16.31
N ASP A 44 5.85 -3.41 17.55
CA ASP A 44 6.66 -3.24 18.76
C ASP A 44 6.35 -4.38 19.72
N CYS A 45 7.32 -5.24 20.01
CA CYS A 45 7.16 -6.38 20.93
C CYS A 45 6.59 -6.04 22.33
N ALA A 46 6.56 -4.77 22.70
CA ALA A 46 5.96 -4.30 23.97
C ALA A 46 4.48 -3.88 23.83
N LYS A 47 3.89 -4.05 22.65
CA LYS A 47 2.52 -3.64 22.29
C LYS A 47 1.79 -4.80 21.64
N GLU A 48 0.48 -4.68 21.51
CA GLU A 48 -0.41 -5.66 20.85
C GLU A 48 -1.23 -4.99 19.74
N GLY A 49 -0.84 -3.78 19.32
CA GLY A 49 -1.57 -3.03 18.29
C GLY A 49 -1.38 -3.60 16.89
N ASP A 50 -0.19 -4.12 16.60
CA ASP A 50 0.15 -4.71 15.31
C ASP A 50 -0.55 -6.06 15.08
N GLU A 51 -0.79 -6.88 16.11
CA GLU A 51 -1.60 -8.10 15.96
C GLU A 51 -3.06 -7.76 15.66
N ALA A 52 -3.58 -6.68 16.29
CA ALA A 52 -4.93 -6.24 16.03
C ALA A 52 -5.10 -5.72 14.60
N THR A 53 -4.15 -4.93 14.09
CA THR A 53 -4.16 -4.45 12.69
C THR A 53 -3.84 -5.56 11.70
N ALA A 54 -2.96 -6.51 12.02
CA ALA A 54 -2.72 -7.70 11.20
C ALA A 54 -4.03 -8.51 10.97
N THR A 55 -4.88 -8.60 12.00
CA THR A 55 -6.19 -9.25 11.87
C THR A 55 -7.09 -8.56 10.83
N LEU A 56 -7.01 -7.22 10.70
CA LEU A 56 -7.72 -6.49 9.64
C LEU A 56 -7.15 -6.83 8.25
N VAL A 57 -5.82 -6.80 8.13
CA VAL A 57 -5.11 -7.09 6.87
C VAL A 57 -5.37 -8.51 6.38
N GLU A 58 -5.54 -9.49 7.29
CA GLU A 58 -5.95 -10.87 6.93
C GLU A 58 -7.30 -10.90 6.21
N GLY A 59 -8.23 -10.04 6.61
CA GLY A 59 -9.57 -9.93 6.02
C GLY A 59 -9.62 -9.16 4.70
N ILE A 60 -8.57 -8.45 4.33
CA ILE A 60 -8.50 -7.59 3.12
C ILE A 60 -7.57 -8.22 2.09
N GLU A 61 -8.12 -8.69 0.97
CA GLU A 61 -7.30 -9.17 -0.15
C GLU A 61 -6.71 -7.98 -0.93
N GLY A 62 -5.45 -8.08 -1.34
CA GLY A 62 -4.77 -7.05 -2.12
C GLY A 62 -3.30 -6.90 -1.79
N THR A 63 -2.68 -5.83 -2.28
CA THR A 63 -1.28 -5.49 -2.00
C THR A 63 -1.19 -4.76 -0.66
N VAL A 64 -0.23 -5.15 0.17
CA VAL A 64 0.06 -4.48 1.44
C VAL A 64 1.17 -3.44 1.20
N LEU A 65 0.91 -2.19 1.57
CA LEU A 65 1.90 -1.11 1.55
C LEU A 65 2.28 -0.79 3.00
N THR A 66 3.53 -1.00 3.37
CA THR A 66 4.00 -0.50 4.67
C THR A 66 4.65 0.87 4.51
N LEU A 67 4.24 1.81 5.35
CA LEU A 67 4.59 3.22 5.25
C LEU A 67 5.77 3.59 6.15
N GLY A 68 6.71 2.65 6.33
CA GLY A 68 7.89 2.81 7.18
C GLY A 68 7.63 2.53 8.66
N ASP A 69 8.72 2.50 9.42
CA ASP A 69 8.75 2.09 10.83
C ASP A 69 8.02 0.77 11.03
N ASN A 70 8.51 -0.24 10.31
CA ASN A 70 7.90 -1.57 10.26
C ASN A 70 8.14 -2.33 11.56
N ALA A 71 9.37 -2.26 12.09
CA ALA A 71 9.81 -3.01 13.27
C ALA A 71 10.58 -2.13 14.26
N TYR A 72 10.03 -1.98 15.46
CA TYR A 72 10.58 -1.19 16.55
C TYR A 72 11.40 -2.05 17.53
N PRO A 73 12.39 -1.43 18.30
CA PRO A 73 12.69 0.01 18.27
C PRO A 73 13.77 0.44 17.27
N GLU A 74 14.57 -0.48 16.73
CA GLU A 74 15.79 -0.17 15.98
C GLU A 74 15.82 -0.74 14.55
N GLY A 75 14.75 -1.41 14.12
CA GLY A 75 14.67 -2.07 12.81
C GLY A 75 15.73 -3.16 12.62
N THR A 76 16.15 -3.80 13.70
CA THR A 76 17.14 -4.88 13.65
C THR A 76 16.55 -6.17 13.06
N ALA A 77 17.40 -7.10 12.65
CA ALA A 77 16.94 -8.44 12.24
C ALA A 77 16.15 -9.16 13.37
N GLU A 78 16.48 -8.87 14.64
CA GLU A 78 15.78 -9.41 15.81
C GLU A 78 14.38 -8.77 15.95
N ASP A 79 14.28 -7.45 15.79
CA ASP A 79 12.98 -6.74 15.83
C ASP A 79 12.04 -7.25 14.72
N PHE A 80 12.58 -7.46 13.50
CA PHE A 80 11.80 -8.06 12.43
C PHE A 80 11.36 -9.49 12.75
N ALA A 81 12.26 -10.33 13.26
CA ALA A 81 11.96 -11.74 13.52
C ALA A 81 11.02 -11.95 14.72
N GLU A 82 11.13 -11.12 15.77
CA GLU A 82 10.41 -11.31 17.02
C GLU A 82 9.12 -10.48 17.10
N CYS A 83 9.07 -9.29 16.45
CA CYS A 83 7.94 -8.37 16.56
C CYS A 83 7.10 -8.34 15.28
N TYR A 84 7.72 -8.10 14.12
CA TYR A 84 6.99 -7.93 12.85
C TYR A 84 6.54 -9.27 12.23
N ASP A 85 7.43 -10.25 12.17
CA ASP A 85 7.16 -11.54 11.49
C ASP A 85 5.96 -12.30 12.09
N PRO A 86 5.74 -12.34 13.41
CA PRO A 86 4.59 -13.00 14.00
C PRO A 86 3.23 -12.38 13.65
N SER A 87 3.19 -11.08 13.34
CA SER A 87 1.97 -10.35 13.02
C SER A 87 1.85 -10.05 11.52
N TRP A 88 2.48 -9.00 11.04
CA TRP A 88 2.42 -8.57 9.64
C TRP A 88 3.27 -9.41 8.68
N GLY A 89 4.23 -10.20 9.19
CA GLY A 89 5.07 -11.07 8.37
C GLY A 89 4.30 -12.13 7.58
N GLN A 90 3.11 -12.51 8.02
CA GLN A 90 2.23 -13.43 7.28
C GLN A 90 1.81 -12.89 5.90
N PHE A 91 1.91 -11.56 5.67
CA PHE A 91 1.57 -10.92 4.40
C PHE A 91 2.78 -10.60 3.53
N LYS A 92 3.98 -11.00 3.92
CA LYS A 92 5.27 -10.65 3.29
C LYS A 92 5.26 -10.84 1.77
N GLU A 93 4.70 -11.93 1.27
CA GLU A 93 4.66 -12.25 -0.17
C GLU A 93 3.88 -11.21 -1.02
N ARG A 94 2.93 -10.51 -0.41
CA ARG A 94 2.13 -9.46 -1.05
C ARG A 94 2.46 -8.06 -0.55
N THR A 95 3.50 -7.92 0.27
CA THR A 95 3.94 -6.63 0.83
C THR A 95 4.89 -5.92 -0.13
N ARG A 96 4.69 -4.61 -0.26
CA ARG A 96 5.56 -3.65 -0.94
C ARG A 96 5.95 -2.59 0.08
N PRO A 97 7.11 -2.76 0.74
CA PRO A 97 7.46 -1.95 1.89
C PRO A 97 8.14 -0.64 1.52
N SER A 98 8.05 0.37 2.40
CA SER A 98 9.01 1.49 2.44
C SER A 98 9.70 1.53 3.80
N PRO A 99 10.94 2.05 3.89
CA PRO A 99 11.64 2.17 5.16
C PRO A 99 11.26 3.46 5.89
N GLY A 100 11.18 3.40 7.23
CA GLY A 100 11.07 4.56 8.11
C GLY A 100 12.39 4.87 8.81
N ASN A 101 12.37 5.83 9.75
CA ASN A 101 13.59 6.22 10.46
C ASN A 101 14.06 5.18 11.48
N HIS A 102 13.16 4.38 12.03
CA HIS A 102 13.54 3.31 12.95
C HIS A 102 14.35 2.21 12.26
N GLU A 103 14.11 1.93 10.98
CA GLU A 103 14.93 1.02 10.20
C GLU A 103 16.39 1.52 10.07
N TYR A 104 16.57 2.83 9.97
CA TYR A 104 17.90 3.46 9.86
C TYR A 104 18.63 3.67 11.20
N HIS A 105 18.02 3.33 12.35
CA HIS A 105 18.76 3.15 13.60
C HIS A 105 19.74 1.97 13.50
N THR A 106 19.44 1.00 12.65
CA THR A 106 20.38 -0.06 12.23
C THR A 106 21.15 0.42 10.98
N GLU A 107 22.47 0.29 10.99
CA GLU A 107 23.34 0.78 9.90
C GLU A 107 22.87 0.25 8.53
N GLY A 108 22.63 1.19 7.62
CA GLY A 108 22.14 0.89 6.26
C GLY A 108 20.75 0.23 6.22
N ALA A 109 19.96 0.35 7.28
CA ALA A 109 18.67 -0.32 7.43
C ALA A 109 18.75 -1.83 7.14
N SER A 110 19.86 -2.47 7.52
CA SER A 110 20.17 -3.85 7.11
C SER A 110 19.12 -4.87 7.55
N GLY A 111 18.49 -4.69 8.73
CA GLY A 111 17.42 -5.58 9.17
C GLY A 111 16.22 -5.56 8.22
N TYR A 112 15.84 -4.38 7.72
CA TYR A 112 14.76 -4.19 6.77
C TYR A 112 15.06 -4.81 5.40
N PHE A 113 16.22 -4.51 4.82
CA PHE A 113 16.59 -5.04 3.52
C PHE A 113 16.82 -6.56 3.55
N ASP A 114 17.44 -7.09 4.60
CA ASP A 114 17.61 -8.53 4.80
C ASP A 114 16.27 -9.25 4.96
N TYR A 115 15.31 -8.61 5.66
CA TYR A 115 13.99 -9.18 5.87
C TYR A 115 13.16 -9.18 4.59
N PHE A 116 12.95 -8.05 3.93
CA PHE A 116 12.08 -7.96 2.75
C PHE A 116 12.75 -8.40 1.45
N GLY A 117 14.08 -8.40 1.37
CA GLY A 117 14.83 -8.80 0.18
C GLY A 117 14.46 -7.96 -1.05
N GLU A 118 14.23 -8.61 -2.18
CA GLU A 118 13.90 -7.93 -3.44
C GLU A 118 12.65 -7.03 -3.40
N ALA A 119 11.73 -7.28 -2.47
CA ALA A 119 10.53 -6.46 -2.31
C ALA A 119 10.83 -5.04 -1.78
N ALA A 120 11.97 -4.84 -1.12
CA ALA A 120 12.44 -3.56 -0.60
C ALA A 120 13.19 -2.70 -1.62
N GLY A 121 13.40 -3.20 -2.84
CA GLY A 121 14.24 -2.54 -3.85
C GLY A 121 15.74 -2.74 -3.62
N ASP A 122 16.55 -1.85 -4.21
CA ASP A 122 18.01 -1.87 -4.03
C ASP A 122 18.37 -1.37 -2.62
N PRO A 123 19.20 -2.12 -1.84
CA PRO A 123 19.58 -1.72 -0.49
C PRO A 123 20.31 -0.39 -0.38
N ASP A 124 21.00 0.06 -1.44
CA ASP A 124 21.68 1.35 -1.48
C ASP A 124 20.71 2.53 -1.77
N GLU A 125 19.47 2.22 -2.17
CA GLU A 125 18.46 3.19 -2.64
C GLU A 125 17.19 3.15 -1.78
N GLY A 126 16.53 2.00 -1.68
CA GLY A 126 15.30 1.80 -0.91
C GLY A 126 14.09 2.53 -1.51
N TYR A 127 14.14 2.87 -2.82
CA TYR A 127 13.03 3.41 -3.59
C TYR A 127 12.85 2.61 -4.88
N TYR A 128 11.62 2.50 -5.35
CA TYR A 128 11.25 1.74 -6.54
C TYR A 128 9.84 2.09 -7.00
N SER A 129 9.48 1.66 -8.22
CA SER A 129 8.13 1.81 -8.75
C SER A 129 7.63 0.52 -9.40
N TYR A 130 6.33 0.40 -9.59
CA TYR A 130 5.67 -0.70 -10.26
C TYR A 130 4.24 -0.33 -10.65
N ASP A 131 3.69 -1.04 -11.62
CA ASP A 131 2.30 -0.86 -12.02
C ASP A 131 1.38 -1.83 -11.28
N LEU A 132 0.22 -1.33 -10.86
CA LEU A 132 -0.83 -2.10 -10.22
C LEU A 132 -2.18 -1.84 -10.93
N GLY A 133 -2.51 -2.68 -11.88
CA GLY A 133 -3.66 -2.46 -12.77
C GLY A 133 -3.42 -1.28 -13.70
N ALA A 134 -4.20 -0.21 -13.54
CA ALA A 134 -4.07 1.04 -14.31
C ALA A 134 -3.40 2.15 -13.49
N TRP A 135 -2.79 1.81 -12.37
CA TRP A 135 -2.12 2.76 -11.49
C TRP A 135 -0.62 2.58 -11.54
N HIS A 136 0.10 3.68 -11.55
CA HIS A 136 1.52 3.73 -11.28
C HIS A 136 1.76 3.92 -9.79
N ILE A 137 2.58 3.07 -9.18
CA ILE A 137 2.83 3.07 -7.73
C ILE A 137 4.31 3.34 -7.49
N VAL A 138 4.61 4.35 -6.69
CA VAL A 138 5.97 4.78 -6.39
C VAL A 138 6.24 4.69 -4.90
N ALA A 139 7.23 3.89 -4.51
CA ALA A 139 7.77 3.84 -3.16
C ALA A 139 9.01 4.73 -3.09
N LEU A 140 9.06 5.69 -2.16
CA LEU A 140 10.23 6.56 -1.96
C LEU A 140 10.90 6.27 -0.62
N ASN A 141 12.18 6.61 -0.54
CA ASN A 141 12.94 6.60 0.70
C ASN A 141 13.07 8.02 1.25
N SER A 142 12.28 8.34 2.24
CA SER A 142 12.25 9.67 2.87
C SER A 142 13.29 9.88 3.99
N ASN A 143 14.19 8.92 4.20
CA ASN A 143 15.26 9.01 5.22
C ASN A 143 16.44 9.87 4.73
N CYS A 144 16.14 11.07 4.30
CA CYS A 144 17.08 12.00 3.70
C CYS A 144 18.16 12.41 4.70
N GLY A 145 19.42 12.08 4.38
CA GLY A 145 20.57 12.35 5.25
C GLY A 145 21.11 11.10 5.92
N GLU A 146 20.37 10.00 5.93
CA GLU A 146 20.84 8.72 6.41
C GLU A 146 21.68 8.02 5.33
N GLY A 147 22.81 7.43 5.73
CA GLY A 147 23.74 6.79 4.79
C GLY A 147 23.98 7.65 3.53
N GLU A 148 23.69 7.10 2.37
CA GLU A 148 23.81 7.77 1.06
C GLU A 148 22.47 8.35 0.56
N ILE A 149 21.39 8.24 1.33
CA ILE A 149 20.06 8.71 0.91
C ILE A 149 20.01 10.24 0.88
N ARG A 150 19.66 10.80 -0.25
CA ARG A 150 19.55 12.26 -0.47
C ARG A 150 18.26 12.57 -1.23
N CYS A 151 17.56 13.64 -0.79
CA CYS A 151 16.30 14.08 -1.36
C CYS A 151 16.36 15.49 -1.97
N GLY A 152 17.53 16.10 -1.93
CA GLY A 152 17.71 17.44 -2.49
C GLY A 152 17.89 17.44 -4.01
N PRO A 153 17.83 18.64 -4.63
CA PRO A 153 17.98 18.80 -6.08
C PRO A 153 19.22 18.09 -6.63
N GLY A 154 19.04 17.29 -7.68
CA GLY A 154 20.11 16.56 -8.35
C GLY A 154 20.64 15.33 -7.59
N SER A 155 20.02 14.89 -6.51
CA SER A 155 20.31 13.61 -5.89
C SER A 155 19.91 12.45 -6.80
N THR A 156 20.38 11.23 -6.48
CA THR A 156 20.09 10.04 -7.29
C THR A 156 18.58 9.75 -7.28
N GLN A 157 17.96 9.75 -6.11
CA GLN A 157 16.52 9.53 -5.97
C GLN A 157 15.69 10.58 -6.71
N VAL A 158 16.07 11.87 -6.61
CA VAL A 158 15.36 12.95 -7.31
C VAL A 158 15.41 12.78 -8.83
N ARG A 159 16.59 12.48 -9.39
CA ARG A 159 16.72 12.25 -10.84
C ARG A 159 15.95 10.99 -11.29
N TRP A 160 16.03 9.93 -10.49
CA TRP A 160 15.28 8.70 -10.77
C TRP A 160 13.77 8.97 -10.77
N LEU A 161 13.27 9.70 -9.77
CA LEU A 161 11.85 10.04 -9.67
C LEU A 161 11.36 10.89 -10.84
N GLU A 162 12.16 11.93 -11.23
CA GLU A 162 11.87 12.75 -12.41
C GLU A 162 11.83 11.93 -13.69
N GLU A 163 12.74 10.95 -13.86
CA GLU A 163 12.79 10.07 -15.02
C GLU A 163 11.66 9.02 -15.00
N ASP A 164 11.34 8.46 -13.85
CA ASP A 164 10.31 7.45 -13.67
C ASP A 164 8.92 8.02 -14.01
N LEU A 165 8.57 9.16 -13.39
CA LEU A 165 7.30 9.84 -13.66
C LEU A 165 7.18 10.34 -15.10
N ALA A 166 8.26 10.83 -15.70
CA ALA A 166 8.26 11.27 -17.10
C ALA A 166 8.11 10.13 -18.12
N ASN A 167 8.41 8.89 -17.74
CA ASN A 167 8.27 7.71 -18.59
C ASN A 167 6.95 6.96 -18.36
N ASN A 168 6.17 7.37 -17.37
CA ASN A 168 4.86 6.79 -17.12
C ASN A 168 3.80 7.31 -18.11
N ASP A 169 2.68 6.59 -18.22
CA ASP A 169 1.53 7.02 -19.02
C ASP A 169 0.89 8.25 -18.38
N GLU A 170 0.84 9.38 -19.07
CA GLU A 170 0.23 10.62 -18.60
C GLU A 170 -1.27 10.46 -18.21
N GLU A 171 -1.93 9.38 -18.66
CA GLU A 171 -3.32 9.07 -18.29
C GLU A 171 -3.45 8.11 -17.10
N ALA A 172 -2.34 7.56 -16.56
CA ALA A 172 -2.36 6.68 -15.41
C ALA A 172 -2.51 7.47 -14.10
N CYS A 173 -3.41 7.03 -13.23
CA CYS A 173 -3.41 7.54 -11.86
C CYS A 173 -2.14 7.14 -11.14
N THR A 174 -1.59 8.01 -10.31
CA THR A 174 -0.35 7.75 -9.60
C THR A 174 -0.52 7.85 -8.09
N LEU A 175 -0.04 6.82 -7.38
CA LEU A 175 0.04 6.78 -5.93
C LEU A 175 1.49 6.67 -5.50
N THR A 176 1.91 7.59 -4.63
CA THR A 176 3.25 7.56 -4.03
C THR A 176 3.15 7.32 -2.54
N TYR A 177 4.09 6.56 -1.96
CA TYR A 177 4.15 6.35 -0.51
C TYR A 177 5.57 6.36 0.02
N PHE A 178 5.72 6.93 1.21
CA PHE A 178 6.97 7.04 1.95
C PHE A 178 6.68 7.44 3.40
N HIS A 179 7.68 7.30 4.28
CA HIS A 179 7.45 7.43 5.72
C HIS A 179 7.14 8.86 6.19
N HIS A 180 8.02 9.83 5.94
CA HIS A 180 7.92 11.17 6.52
C HIS A 180 6.96 12.09 5.75
N PRO A 181 5.86 12.57 6.34
CA PRO A 181 4.92 13.45 5.66
C PRO A 181 5.50 14.87 5.46
N LEU A 182 5.12 15.52 4.35
CA LEU A 182 5.37 16.96 4.18
C LEU A 182 4.39 17.77 5.05
N PHE A 183 3.15 17.33 5.17
CA PHE A 183 2.13 17.99 5.97
C PHE A 183 1.60 17.05 7.06
N THR A 184 1.60 17.52 8.30
CA THR A 184 0.99 16.79 9.41
C THR A 184 0.43 17.74 10.47
N SER A 185 -0.66 17.34 11.11
CA SER A 185 -1.27 18.00 12.27
C SER A 185 -0.81 17.40 13.59
N GLY A 186 -0.04 16.33 13.55
CA GLY A 186 0.38 15.56 14.71
C GLY A 186 1.56 16.15 15.47
N GLU A 187 2.39 15.29 16.05
CA GLU A 187 3.51 15.69 16.90
C GLU A 187 4.62 16.38 16.08
N TYR A 188 4.87 15.93 14.85
CA TYR A 188 5.92 16.42 13.95
C TYR A 188 5.48 17.60 13.07
N ARG A 189 4.38 18.26 13.41
CA ARG A 189 3.84 19.37 12.63
C ARG A 189 4.81 20.56 12.47
N PRO A 190 4.79 21.29 11.34
CA PRO A 190 3.83 21.14 10.22
C PRO A 190 4.19 20.00 9.28
N GLY A 191 5.25 19.25 9.50
CA GLY A 191 5.79 18.18 8.69
C GLY A 191 7.28 18.35 8.41
N GLU A 192 7.82 17.53 7.53
CA GLU A 192 9.26 17.45 7.23
C GLU A 192 9.63 18.28 5.98
N GLU A 193 10.13 19.52 6.18
CA GLU A 193 10.54 20.44 5.10
C GLU A 193 11.50 19.80 4.09
N ARG A 194 12.30 18.79 4.50
CA ARG A 194 13.17 18.05 3.59
C ARG A 194 12.43 17.26 2.50
N MET A 195 11.12 17.07 2.64
CA MET A 195 10.25 16.44 1.65
C MET A 195 9.75 17.43 0.58
N GLU A 196 9.93 18.73 0.76
CA GLU A 196 9.41 19.77 -0.14
C GLU A 196 9.81 19.51 -1.60
N ARG A 197 11.08 19.17 -1.86
CA ARG A 197 11.55 18.90 -3.23
C ARG A 197 10.89 17.68 -3.86
N LEU A 198 10.70 16.62 -3.12
CA LEU A 198 9.99 15.42 -3.61
C LEU A 198 8.53 15.77 -3.92
N TRP A 199 7.88 16.50 -3.03
CA TRP A 199 6.50 16.95 -3.22
C TRP A 199 6.31 17.86 -4.45
N GLU A 200 7.25 18.79 -4.70
CA GLU A 200 7.25 19.62 -5.92
C GLU A 200 7.25 18.75 -7.19
N ILE A 201 8.11 17.72 -7.23
CA ILE A 201 8.20 16.81 -8.38
C ILE A 201 6.91 16.01 -8.55
N LEU A 202 6.38 15.48 -7.43
CA LEU A 202 5.13 14.71 -7.45
C LEU A 202 3.95 15.58 -7.95
N TYR A 203 3.86 16.81 -7.46
CA TYR A 203 2.82 17.75 -7.87
C TYR A 203 2.95 18.15 -9.35
N ASP A 204 4.16 18.51 -9.80
CA ASP A 204 4.43 18.90 -11.19
C ASP A 204 4.17 17.75 -12.18
N ALA A 205 4.25 16.49 -11.71
CA ALA A 205 3.96 15.28 -12.48
C ALA A 205 2.49 14.82 -12.39
N GLY A 206 1.64 15.51 -11.64
CA GLY A 206 0.21 15.18 -11.51
C GLY A 206 -0.05 13.92 -10.67
N VAL A 207 0.70 13.70 -9.59
CA VAL A 207 0.43 12.59 -8.66
C VAL A 207 -0.86 12.83 -7.88
N ASP A 208 -1.74 11.83 -7.82
CA ASP A 208 -3.06 11.94 -7.23
C ASP A 208 -3.07 11.75 -5.71
N VAL A 209 -2.28 10.78 -5.22
CA VAL A 209 -2.32 10.33 -3.81
C VAL A 209 -0.92 10.17 -3.25
N VAL A 210 -0.73 10.69 -2.03
CA VAL A 210 0.46 10.42 -1.20
C VAL A 210 0.02 9.75 0.11
N LEU A 211 0.71 8.66 0.49
CA LEU A 211 0.53 7.97 1.76
C LEU A 211 1.79 8.07 2.61
N ASN A 212 1.63 8.41 3.88
CA ASN A 212 2.72 8.56 4.84
C ASN A 212 2.41 7.85 6.18
N GLY A 213 3.48 7.54 6.94
CA GLY A 213 3.44 7.13 8.34
C GLY A 213 3.97 8.23 9.26
N HIS A 214 4.89 7.86 10.17
CA HIS A 214 5.69 8.71 11.05
C HIS A 214 4.92 9.40 12.18
N ASP A 215 3.83 10.08 11.88
CA ASP A 215 2.92 10.57 12.92
C ASP A 215 1.91 9.48 13.27
N HIS A 216 1.97 8.97 14.48
CA HIS A 216 1.21 7.81 14.94
C HIS A 216 -0.29 8.16 15.14
N ASN A 217 -0.96 8.42 14.03
CA ASN A 217 -2.38 8.75 13.98
C ASN A 217 -2.91 8.57 12.55
N TYR A 218 -4.18 8.87 12.35
CA TYR A 218 -4.76 8.96 11.02
C TYR A 218 -5.08 10.40 10.67
N GLN A 219 -4.70 10.84 9.48
CA GLN A 219 -5.07 12.14 8.94
C GLN A 219 -5.39 12.04 7.46
N ARG A 220 -6.35 12.82 7.01
CA ARG A 220 -6.63 13.03 5.58
C ARG A 220 -6.72 14.52 5.29
N PHE A 221 -5.97 14.94 4.28
CA PHE A 221 -5.95 16.32 3.82
C PHE A 221 -6.82 16.50 2.57
N ALA A 222 -7.34 17.72 2.39
CA ALA A 222 -7.86 18.15 1.09
C ALA A 222 -6.72 18.16 0.07
N PRO A 223 -7.01 17.99 -1.24
CA PRO A 223 -6.00 18.15 -2.27
C PRO A 223 -5.32 19.52 -2.16
N GLN A 224 -3.98 19.52 -2.19
CA GLN A 224 -3.18 20.69 -1.93
C GLN A 224 -1.87 20.71 -2.72
N ASP A 225 -1.35 21.92 -2.93
CA ASP A 225 -0.07 22.14 -3.57
C ASP A 225 1.12 22.00 -2.59
N PRO A 226 2.39 22.00 -3.07
CA PRO A 226 3.57 21.86 -2.21
C PRO A 226 3.75 22.97 -1.16
N GLN A 227 3.00 24.05 -1.24
CA GLN A 227 3.01 25.15 -0.25
C GLN A 227 1.83 25.03 0.75
N GLY A 228 1.08 23.93 0.72
CA GLY A 228 -0.07 23.71 1.61
C GLY A 228 -1.27 24.60 1.30
N ARG A 229 -1.42 25.06 0.06
CA ARG A 229 -2.62 25.78 -0.37
C ARG A 229 -3.58 24.75 -0.97
N ALA A 230 -4.86 24.86 -0.61
CA ALA A 230 -5.88 23.99 -1.18
C ALA A 230 -5.93 24.13 -2.71
N ASP A 231 -5.88 23.02 -3.41
CA ASP A 231 -5.92 22.93 -4.86
C ASP A 231 -6.80 21.73 -5.26
N PRO A 232 -8.10 21.93 -5.43
CA PRO A 232 -9.03 20.85 -5.70
C PRO A 232 -8.97 20.31 -7.14
N GLU A 233 -8.24 20.97 -8.06
CA GLU A 233 -8.13 20.59 -9.47
C GLU A 233 -6.88 19.75 -9.74
N ASP A 234 -5.71 20.23 -9.27
CA ASP A 234 -4.42 19.62 -9.57
C ASP A 234 -3.64 19.20 -8.29
N GLY A 235 -4.24 19.36 -7.11
CA GLY A 235 -3.58 19.11 -5.82
C GLY A 235 -3.50 17.63 -5.43
N ILE A 236 -2.45 17.27 -4.73
CA ILE A 236 -2.24 15.93 -4.20
C ILE A 236 -3.08 15.71 -2.93
N ARG A 237 -3.80 14.59 -2.84
CA ARG A 237 -4.45 14.16 -1.60
C ARG A 237 -3.48 13.35 -0.75
N GLU A 238 -3.18 13.85 0.44
CA GLU A 238 -2.33 13.16 1.41
C GLU A 238 -3.14 12.44 2.46
N PHE A 239 -2.68 11.24 2.81
CA PHE A 239 -3.12 10.49 3.99
C PHE A 239 -1.90 10.18 4.86
N VAL A 240 -1.97 10.53 6.14
CA VAL A 240 -1.06 10.02 7.16
C VAL A 240 -1.74 8.84 7.84
N VAL A 241 -1.10 7.68 7.84
CA VAL A 241 -1.65 6.41 8.34
C VAL A 241 -0.61 5.73 9.23
N GLY A 242 -0.14 6.45 10.26
CA GLY A 242 0.78 5.92 11.29
C GLY A 242 0.05 5.16 12.40
N SER A 243 -1.06 4.52 12.05
CA SER A 243 -1.96 3.82 12.98
C SER A 243 -1.78 2.31 12.98
N GLY A 244 -0.63 1.82 12.50
CA GLY A 244 -0.34 0.40 12.29
C GLY A 244 -0.19 -0.44 13.56
N GLY A 245 0.01 0.17 14.75
CA GLY A 245 0.05 -0.61 15.99
C GLY A 245 0.97 -0.11 17.08
N ARG A 246 1.98 0.72 16.76
CA ARG A 246 3.02 1.14 17.71
C ARG A 246 2.50 1.97 18.88
N SER A 247 1.79 3.04 18.62
CA SER A 247 1.21 3.97 19.61
C SER A 247 0.38 5.04 18.92
N ASN A 248 -0.28 5.91 19.70
CA ASN A 248 -1.02 7.04 19.15
C ASN A 248 -0.44 8.37 19.68
N TYR A 249 -0.28 9.36 18.77
CA TYR A 249 0.16 10.74 19.07
C TYR A 249 -1.01 11.69 18.89
N GLN A 250 -1.22 12.54 19.93
CA GLN A 250 -2.36 13.42 20.01
C GLN A 250 -2.29 14.61 19.06
N ILE A 251 -3.40 14.92 18.43
CA ILE A 251 -3.59 16.09 17.56
C ILE A 251 -4.35 17.17 18.32
N SER A 252 -3.64 18.20 18.78
CA SER A 252 -4.25 19.27 19.53
C SER A 252 -4.77 20.44 18.68
N HIS A 253 -4.11 20.70 17.55
CA HIS A 253 -4.43 21.83 16.67
C HIS A 253 -4.16 21.43 15.22
N PRO A 254 -5.18 20.96 14.47
CA PRO A 254 -5.02 20.62 13.06
C PRO A 254 -4.54 21.83 12.24
N ILE A 255 -3.66 21.55 11.27
CA ILE A 255 -3.20 22.56 10.30
C ILE A 255 -4.25 22.79 9.19
N ALA A 256 -3.98 23.78 8.31
CA ALA A 256 -4.85 24.02 7.16
C ALA A 256 -4.99 22.76 6.29
N ASN A 257 -6.14 22.62 5.66
CA ASN A 257 -6.52 21.51 4.78
C ASN A 257 -6.70 20.15 5.47
N THR A 258 -6.47 20.00 6.77
CA THR A 258 -6.85 18.77 7.48
C THR A 258 -8.37 18.63 7.43
N GLU A 259 -8.88 17.64 6.69
CA GLU A 259 -10.34 17.37 6.57
C GLU A 259 -10.83 16.41 7.65
N VAL A 260 -10.04 15.38 7.94
CA VAL A 260 -10.36 14.34 8.92
C VAL A 260 -9.09 13.96 9.68
N TYR A 261 -9.22 13.68 10.96
CA TYR A 261 -8.15 13.07 11.75
C TYR A 261 -8.72 12.19 12.88
N ASN A 262 -7.92 11.24 13.31
CA ASN A 262 -8.14 10.44 14.51
C ASN A 262 -6.80 10.11 15.15
N ASP A 263 -6.72 10.26 16.46
CA ASP A 263 -5.47 10.17 17.22
C ASP A 263 -5.57 9.18 18.42
N ASP A 264 -6.54 8.27 18.38
CA ASP A 264 -6.77 7.30 19.45
C ASP A 264 -7.11 5.87 18.95
N THR A 265 -7.25 5.67 17.63
CA THR A 265 -7.67 4.39 17.04
C THR A 265 -6.59 3.77 16.18
N TYR A 266 -6.23 2.52 16.42
CA TYR A 266 -5.45 1.73 15.46
C TYR A 266 -6.32 1.29 14.29
N GLY A 267 -5.71 1.16 13.13
CA GLY A 267 -6.40 0.74 11.92
C GLY A 267 -5.53 0.82 10.68
N VAL A 268 -6.12 0.47 9.56
CA VAL A 268 -5.47 0.48 8.25
C VAL A 268 -6.30 1.26 7.24
N LEU A 269 -5.66 1.81 6.23
CA LEU A 269 -6.32 2.45 5.10
C LEU A 269 -6.47 1.42 3.97
N GLU A 270 -7.69 1.14 3.56
CA GLU A 270 -7.98 0.40 2.34
C GLU A 270 -8.24 1.37 1.18
N LEU A 271 -7.60 1.14 0.02
CA LEU A 271 -7.86 1.88 -1.21
C LEU A 271 -8.25 0.91 -2.33
N THR A 272 -9.36 1.18 -3.00
CA THR A 272 -9.75 0.50 -4.24
C THR A 272 -9.38 1.37 -5.44
N LEU A 273 -8.48 0.85 -6.29
CA LEU A 273 -7.83 1.58 -7.37
C LEU A 273 -8.54 1.31 -8.71
N HIS A 274 -9.46 2.17 -9.11
CA HIS A 274 -10.11 2.12 -10.42
C HIS A 274 -9.27 2.84 -11.48
N PRO A 275 -9.47 2.63 -12.78
CA PRO A 275 -8.61 3.21 -13.83
C PRO A 275 -8.50 4.74 -13.83
N LYS A 276 -9.48 5.48 -13.33
CA LYS A 276 -9.48 6.97 -13.32
C LYS A 276 -10.09 7.54 -12.03
N ARG A 277 -10.17 6.77 -10.97
CA ARG A 277 -10.67 7.16 -9.65
C ARG A 277 -10.21 6.21 -8.60
N TYR A 278 -10.29 6.62 -7.36
CA TYR A 278 -10.05 5.76 -6.20
C TYR A 278 -11.14 5.93 -5.14
N GLU A 279 -11.30 4.89 -4.35
CA GLU A 279 -12.15 4.88 -3.16
C GLU A 279 -11.27 4.56 -1.96
N TRP A 280 -11.57 5.13 -0.80
CA TRP A 280 -10.84 4.84 0.43
C TRP A 280 -11.80 4.51 1.57
N GLU A 281 -11.30 3.69 2.50
CA GLU A 281 -11.93 3.40 3.78
C GLU A 281 -10.85 3.22 4.85
N PHE A 282 -10.93 3.98 5.94
CA PHE A 282 -10.17 3.67 7.14
C PHE A 282 -10.91 2.59 7.92
N VAL A 283 -10.27 1.43 8.07
CA VAL A 283 -10.80 0.24 8.74
C VAL A 283 -10.21 0.18 10.15
N PRO A 284 -10.99 0.45 11.20
CA PRO A 284 -10.51 0.41 12.57
C PRO A 284 -10.40 -1.01 13.11
N VAL A 285 -9.58 -1.22 14.15
CA VAL A 285 -9.51 -2.48 14.89
C VAL A 285 -10.83 -2.78 15.60
N GLU A 286 -11.06 -4.07 15.93
CA GLU A 286 -12.29 -4.51 16.59
C GLU A 286 -12.55 -3.75 17.88
N GLY A 287 -13.78 -3.26 18.04
CA GLY A 287 -14.22 -2.49 19.20
C GLY A 287 -14.13 -0.99 19.06
N GLU A 288 -13.37 -0.49 18.07
CA GLU A 288 -13.31 0.93 17.72
C GLU A 288 -14.41 1.32 16.73
N SER A 289 -14.74 2.60 16.70
CA SER A 289 -15.88 3.08 15.89
C SER A 289 -15.54 4.17 14.89
N PHE A 290 -14.30 4.69 14.94
CA PHE A 290 -13.88 5.70 13.98
C PHE A 290 -13.74 5.07 12.58
N THR A 291 -14.28 5.73 11.57
CA THR A 291 -14.06 5.40 10.17
C THR A 291 -14.06 6.68 9.33
N ASP A 292 -13.33 6.67 8.24
CA ASP A 292 -13.36 7.70 7.20
C ASP A 292 -13.42 7.02 5.84
N SER A 293 -14.33 7.44 5.00
CA SER A 293 -14.47 6.83 3.67
C SER A 293 -14.89 7.85 2.62
N GLY A 294 -14.53 7.59 1.38
CA GLY A 294 -14.89 8.45 0.27
C GLY A 294 -14.39 7.95 -1.06
N ALA A 295 -14.51 8.83 -2.07
CA ALA A 295 -14.01 8.58 -3.42
C ALA A 295 -13.57 9.89 -4.06
N ALA A 296 -12.57 9.82 -4.95
CA ALA A 296 -12.15 10.93 -5.78
C ALA A 296 -11.77 10.46 -7.19
N GLN A 297 -11.79 11.38 -8.13
CA GLN A 297 -11.26 11.16 -9.48
C GLN A 297 -9.77 11.44 -9.46
N CYS A 298 -9.03 10.77 -10.34
CA CYS A 298 -7.68 11.17 -10.71
C CYS A 298 -7.75 12.41 -11.60
N HIS A 299 -6.73 13.26 -11.57
CA HIS A 299 -6.62 14.44 -12.41
C HIS A 299 -5.71 14.25 -13.60
#